data_cd26b562531224596d404392a97c0a2d
#
_entry.id   cd26b562531224596d404392a97c0a2d
#
_cell.length_a   1.000
_cell.length_b   1.000
_cell.length_c   1.000
_cell.angle_alpha   90.00
_cell.angle_beta   90.00
_cell.angle_gamma   90.00
#
_symmetry.space_group_name_H-M   'P 1'
#
loop_
_entity.id
_entity.type
_entity.pdbx_description
1 polymer ?
#
loop_
_entity_poly.entity_id
_entity_poly.type
_entity_poly.pdbx_seq_one_letter_code
_entity_poly.pdbx_strand_id
1 'polypeptide(L)'
;MKTATKKTTTAGDLFIKGSRVENLSTITLALEMAHEIISKETGAPRATIVTGRSDKVHGHFTPWTPWASGKETFHEIFITIAKREAREILGTLLHETAHSIDNKEGIQGTSGDGYHNKKFKERAESLGLTITQVPRVGFSKTDVSDECVARWQTAHDLIEEALRLTADNNEGTAKPKGRNKNLLVAECGCGEKIRLSAKTLKICAPRCQNCFHDFEVKG
;
A
#
# COMPACT_ATOMS: atom_id res chain seq x y z
N MET A 1 23.26 -2.58 -46.71
CA MET A 1 23.14 -2.70 -45.26
C MET A 1 21.91 -1.92 -44.81
N LYS A 2 20.84 -2.63 -44.39
CA LYS A 2 19.61 -1.98 -43.89
C LYS A 2 19.76 -1.84 -42.39
N THR A 3 19.89 -0.60 -41.91
CA THR A 3 19.89 -0.27 -40.47
C THR A 3 18.50 -0.49 -39.93
N ALA A 4 18.36 -1.52 -39.08
CA ALA A 4 17.13 -1.76 -38.32
C ALA A 4 17.00 -0.68 -37.25
N THR A 5 16.07 0.25 -37.43
CA THR A 5 15.68 1.24 -36.44
C THR A 5 15.00 0.48 -35.28
N LYS A 6 15.63 0.42 -34.12
CA LYS A 6 15.01 -0.08 -32.88
C LYS A 6 13.81 0.83 -32.57
N LYS A 7 12.59 0.30 -32.74
CA LYS A 7 11.36 0.97 -32.30
C LYS A 7 11.41 1.06 -30.78
N THR A 8 11.53 2.27 -30.26
CA THR A 8 11.40 2.52 -28.82
C THR A 8 9.93 2.29 -28.45
N THR A 9 9.65 1.24 -27.73
CA THR A 9 8.30 0.94 -27.20
C THR A 9 7.98 2.02 -26.17
N THR A 10 6.97 2.84 -26.43
CA THR A 10 6.50 3.85 -25.48
C THR A 10 5.61 3.18 -24.41
N ALA A 11 5.49 3.80 -23.22
CA ALA A 11 4.60 3.32 -22.17
C ALA A 11 3.17 3.09 -22.70
N GLY A 12 2.69 3.93 -23.63
CA GLY A 12 1.39 3.79 -24.26
C GLY A 12 1.22 2.57 -25.16
N ASP A 13 2.32 1.99 -25.69
CA ASP A 13 2.26 0.78 -26.54
C ASP A 13 2.09 -0.50 -25.70
N LEU A 14 2.34 -0.45 -24.40
CA LEU A 14 2.24 -1.57 -23.47
C LEU A 14 0.84 -1.74 -22.88
N PHE A 15 0.04 -0.67 -22.89
CA PHE A 15 -1.35 -0.75 -22.45
C PHE A 15 -2.24 -1.13 -23.63
N ILE A 16 -2.83 -2.33 -23.61
CA ILE A 16 -3.72 -2.83 -24.66
C ILE A 16 -4.95 -1.91 -24.75
N LYS A 17 -5.00 -1.09 -25.80
CA LYS A 17 -6.18 -0.28 -26.12
C LYS A 17 -7.40 -1.18 -26.27
N GLY A 18 -8.38 -1.06 -25.36
CA GLY A 18 -9.72 -1.61 -25.53
C GLY A 18 -10.12 -2.76 -24.62
N SER A 19 -9.33 -3.17 -23.63
CA SER A 19 -9.85 -4.10 -22.61
C SER A 19 -10.45 -3.32 -21.43
N ARG A 20 -11.68 -3.64 -21.07
CA ARG A 20 -12.43 -3.09 -19.92
C ARG A 20 -11.85 -3.47 -18.54
N VAL A 21 -10.65 -4.00 -18.47
CA VAL A 21 -9.93 -4.27 -17.22
C VAL A 21 -9.12 -3.05 -16.87
N GLU A 22 -9.85 -1.98 -16.69
CA GLU A 22 -9.35 -0.65 -16.36
C GLU A 22 -9.34 -0.56 -14.85
N ASN A 23 -8.35 0.05 -14.26
CA ASN A 23 -8.24 0.53 -12.89
C ASN A 23 -7.07 -0.07 -12.09
N LEU A 24 -7.32 -0.95 -11.11
CA LEU A 24 -6.28 -1.49 -10.23
C LEU A 24 -5.29 -2.38 -10.97
N SER A 25 -5.72 -3.09 -12.02
CA SER A 25 -4.83 -3.94 -12.83
C SER A 25 -3.80 -3.10 -13.59
N THR A 26 -4.19 -1.95 -14.12
CA THR A 26 -3.30 -1.07 -14.88
C THR A 26 -2.21 -0.49 -13.98
N ILE A 27 -2.58 0.02 -12.80
CA ILE A 27 -1.58 0.57 -11.88
C ILE A 27 -0.70 -0.52 -11.27
N THR A 28 -1.22 -1.71 -10.99
CA THR A 28 -0.43 -2.84 -10.52
C THR A 28 0.61 -3.26 -11.56
N LEU A 29 0.19 -3.39 -12.84
CA LEU A 29 1.10 -3.71 -13.92
C LEU A 29 2.19 -2.64 -14.10
N ALA A 30 1.83 -1.36 -14.06
CA ALA A 30 2.78 -0.27 -14.13
C ALA A 30 3.82 -0.32 -13.01
N LEU A 31 3.39 -0.64 -11.79
CA LEU A 31 4.27 -0.79 -10.64
C LEU A 31 5.17 -2.03 -10.74
N GLU A 32 4.69 -3.15 -11.27
CA GLU A 32 5.52 -4.32 -11.55
C GLU A 32 6.59 -4.02 -12.59
N MET A 33 6.23 -3.31 -13.66
CA MET A 33 7.19 -2.87 -14.69
C MET A 33 8.20 -1.86 -14.13
N ALA A 34 7.76 -0.90 -13.33
CA ALA A 34 8.62 0.05 -12.64
C ALA A 34 9.61 -0.66 -11.70
N HIS A 35 9.12 -1.63 -10.92
CA HIS A 35 9.96 -2.45 -10.05
C HIS A 35 10.97 -3.30 -10.86
N GLU A 36 10.58 -3.84 -12.00
CA GLU A 36 11.50 -4.58 -12.86
C GLU A 36 12.65 -3.69 -13.40
N ILE A 37 12.34 -2.44 -13.78
CA ILE A 37 13.35 -1.45 -14.20
C ILE A 37 14.32 -1.19 -13.03
N ILE A 38 13.80 -0.93 -11.84
CA ILE A 38 14.61 -0.67 -10.65
C ILE A 38 15.44 -1.91 -10.30
N SER A 39 14.87 -3.11 -10.35
CA SER A 39 15.55 -4.37 -10.05
C SER A 39 16.70 -4.65 -11.00
N LYS A 40 16.57 -4.34 -12.30
CA LYS A 40 17.64 -4.50 -13.29
C LYS A 40 18.84 -3.59 -13.02
N GLU A 41 18.60 -2.37 -12.53
CA GLU A 41 19.67 -1.43 -12.20
C GLU A 41 20.35 -1.72 -10.87
N THR A 42 19.56 -2.13 -9.87
CA THR A 42 20.01 -2.22 -8.48
C THR A 42 20.35 -3.64 -8.03
N GLY A 43 19.91 -4.65 -8.77
CA GLY A 43 20.01 -6.05 -8.37
C GLY A 43 19.00 -6.44 -7.28
N ALA A 44 17.97 -5.63 -7.04
CA ALA A 44 16.88 -5.97 -6.12
C ALA A 44 16.24 -7.31 -6.52
N PRO A 45 15.80 -8.14 -5.57
CA PRO A 45 15.09 -9.36 -5.89
C PRO A 45 13.72 -9.03 -6.51
N ARG A 46 13.22 -9.91 -7.37
CA ARG A 46 11.87 -9.79 -7.91
C ARG A 46 10.85 -9.92 -6.78
N ALA A 47 9.83 -9.10 -6.83
CA ALA A 47 8.71 -9.12 -5.89
C ALA A 47 7.37 -9.08 -6.63
N THR A 48 6.35 -9.63 -6.03
CA THR A 48 4.96 -9.43 -6.48
C THR A 48 4.47 -8.11 -5.90
N ILE A 49 3.96 -7.24 -6.77
CA ILE A 49 3.40 -5.96 -6.33
C ILE A 49 1.92 -6.14 -6.00
N VAL A 50 1.55 -5.78 -4.79
CA VAL A 50 0.16 -5.75 -4.33
C VAL A 50 -0.26 -4.30 -4.10
N THR A 51 -1.36 -3.90 -4.71
CA THR A 51 -1.88 -2.53 -4.58
C THR A 51 -3.16 -2.52 -3.77
N GLY A 52 -3.36 -1.47 -3.01
CA GLY A 52 -4.56 -1.36 -2.18
C GLY A 52 -4.79 0.03 -1.60
N ARG A 53 -5.66 0.08 -0.59
CA ARG A 53 -5.99 1.28 0.18
C ARG A 53 -5.67 1.02 1.64
N SER A 54 -4.88 1.90 2.23
CA SER A 54 -4.60 1.89 3.66
C SER A 54 -4.57 3.34 4.16
N ASP A 55 -5.18 3.58 5.31
CA ASP A 55 -5.07 4.86 6.00
C ASP A 55 -3.91 4.85 7.04
N LYS A 56 -3.19 3.72 7.15
CA LYS A 56 -2.16 3.52 8.18
C LYS A 56 -0.74 3.46 7.63
N VAL A 57 -0.57 2.88 6.44
CA VAL A 57 0.75 2.67 5.82
C VAL A 57 0.73 3.06 4.35
N HIS A 58 1.84 3.59 3.86
CA HIS A 58 2.02 3.90 2.45
C HIS A 58 2.46 2.69 1.65
N GLY A 59 3.24 1.81 2.27
CA GLY A 59 3.70 0.55 1.72
C GLY A 59 4.26 -0.35 2.82
N HIS A 60 4.59 -1.59 2.45
CA HIS A 60 5.43 -2.48 3.24
C HIS A 60 6.07 -3.55 2.36
N PHE A 61 7.25 -3.98 2.75
CA PHE A 61 7.95 -5.14 2.22
C PHE A 61 7.73 -6.35 3.13
N THR A 62 7.45 -7.51 2.52
CA THR A 62 7.28 -8.77 3.24
C THR A 62 8.57 -9.60 3.15
N PRO A 63 9.30 -9.82 4.26
CA PRO A 63 10.64 -10.45 4.24
C PRO A 63 10.63 -11.95 3.94
N TRP A 64 9.48 -12.63 4.05
CA TRP A 64 9.30 -14.00 3.55
C TRP A 64 8.72 -13.99 2.14
N THR A 65 8.62 -15.15 1.49
CA THR A 65 8.14 -15.30 0.12
C THR A 65 6.73 -15.91 0.10
N PRO A 66 5.66 -15.11 0.26
CA PRO A 66 4.28 -15.60 0.32
C PRO A 66 3.75 -16.08 -1.05
N TRP A 67 4.40 -15.69 -2.14
CA TRP A 67 3.96 -15.99 -3.50
C TRP A 67 4.84 -17.03 -4.16
N ALA A 68 4.25 -17.89 -5.01
CA ALA A 68 4.96 -18.88 -5.77
C ALA A 68 4.41 -19.01 -7.19
N SER A 69 5.31 -19.23 -8.15
CA SER A 69 4.98 -19.60 -9.53
C SER A 69 5.88 -20.74 -9.97
N GLY A 70 5.32 -21.93 -10.10
CA GLY A 70 6.10 -23.15 -10.31
C GLY A 70 7.04 -23.44 -9.13
N LYS A 71 8.35 -23.39 -9.38
CA LYS A 71 9.39 -23.59 -8.34
C LYS A 71 9.96 -22.29 -7.78
N GLU A 72 9.61 -21.15 -8.39
CA GLU A 72 10.08 -19.84 -7.96
C GLU A 72 9.17 -19.27 -6.88
N THR A 73 9.77 -18.60 -5.90
CA THR A 73 9.05 -17.90 -4.84
C THR A 73 9.40 -16.41 -4.85
N PHE A 74 8.45 -15.58 -4.45
CA PHE A 74 8.58 -14.12 -4.54
C PHE A 74 8.19 -13.46 -3.23
N HIS A 75 8.94 -12.40 -2.89
CA HIS A 75 8.56 -11.46 -1.86
C HIS A 75 7.32 -10.66 -2.30
N GLU A 76 6.71 -9.97 -1.36
CA GLU A 76 5.63 -9.03 -1.61
C GLU A 76 6.07 -7.61 -1.29
N ILE A 77 5.70 -6.68 -2.18
CA ILE A 77 5.74 -5.25 -1.91
C ILE A 77 4.30 -4.74 -2.03
N PHE A 78 3.72 -4.31 -0.92
CA PHE A 78 2.42 -3.66 -0.89
C PHE A 78 2.57 -2.15 -1.05
N ILE A 79 1.72 -1.53 -1.88
CA ILE A 79 1.73 -0.09 -2.11
C ILE A 79 0.30 0.47 -2.03
N THR A 80 0.13 1.49 -1.20
CA THR A 80 -1.11 2.27 -1.14
C THR A 80 -1.12 3.31 -2.25
N ILE A 81 -2.15 3.28 -3.10
CA ILE A 81 -2.27 4.18 -4.27
C ILE A 81 -3.32 5.29 -4.09
N ALA A 82 -4.21 5.18 -3.10
CA ALA A 82 -5.34 6.09 -2.93
C ALA A 82 -4.89 7.52 -2.60
N LYS A 83 -5.31 8.51 -3.43
CA LYS A 83 -5.07 9.94 -3.25
C LYS A 83 -3.58 10.30 -3.19
N ARG A 84 -2.75 9.66 -4.03
CA ARG A 84 -1.31 9.88 -4.08
C ARG A 84 -0.86 10.18 -5.49
N GLU A 85 0.18 10.99 -5.61
CA GLU A 85 0.83 11.34 -6.87
C GLU A 85 1.88 10.30 -7.25
N ALA A 86 2.26 10.26 -8.55
CA ALA A 86 3.24 9.32 -9.07
C ALA A 86 4.59 9.40 -8.34
N ARG A 87 5.05 10.60 -8.02
CA ARG A 87 6.28 10.85 -7.25
C ARG A 87 6.24 10.20 -5.87
N GLU A 88 5.15 10.32 -5.16
CA GLU A 88 4.98 9.73 -3.82
C GLU A 88 4.93 8.20 -3.88
N ILE A 89 4.27 7.67 -4.91
CA ILE A 89 4.18 6.23 -5.14
C ILE A 89 5.55 5.66 -5.54
N LEU A 90 6.28 6.33 -6.41
CA LEU A 90 7.67 5.99 -6.75
C LEU A 90 8.56 5.99 -5.50
N GLY A 91 8.44 7.00 -4.65
CA GLY A 91 9.18 7.07 -3.39
C GLY A 91 8.91 5.88 -2.48
N THR A 92 7.64 5.46 -2.38
CA THR A 92 7.29 4.25 -1.62
C THR A 92 7.85 2.99 -2.28
N LEU A 93 7.75 2.85 -3.59
CA LEU A 93 8.30 1.69 -4.30
C LEU A 93 9.81 1.57 -4.08
N LEU A 94 10.55 2.68 -4.15
CA LEU A 94 12.00 2.70 -3.88
C LEU A 94 12.31 2.39 -2.41
N HIS A 95 11.51 2.88 -1.46
CA HIS A 95 11.64 2.59 -0.04
C HIS A 95 11.49 1.08 0.25
N GLU A 96 10.44 0.47 -0.27
CA GLU A 96 10.21 -0.96 -0.07
C GLU A 96 11.23 -1.82 -0.85
N THR A 97 11.71 -1.33 -1.99
CA THR A 97 12.82 -1.95 -2.72
C THR A 97 14.12 -1.91 -1.91
N ALA A 98 14.39 -0.82 -1.18
CA ALA A 98 15.55 -0.75 -0.27
C ALA A 98 15.49 -1.87 0.78
N HIS A 99 14.32 -2.10 1.40
CA HIS A 99 14.12 -3.22 2.33
C HIS A 99 14.36 -4.58 1.65
N SER A 100 13.93 -4.75 0.41
CA SER A 100 14.10 -6.01 -0.31
C SER A 100 15.58 -6.32 -0.60
N ILE A 101 16.37 -5.29 -0.93
CA ILE A 101 17.81 -5.41 -1.14
C ILE A 101 18.52 -5.74 0.18
N ASP A 102 18.21 -5.03 1.26
CA ASP A 102 18.76 -5.28 2.57
C ASP A 102 18.45 -6.71 3.04
N ASN A 103 17.23 -7.19 2.84
CA ASN A 103 16.85 -8.57 3.15
C ASN A 103 17.66 -9.59 2.35
N LYS A 104 17.84 -9.38 1.03
CA LYS A 104 18.67 -10.24 0.17
C LYS A 104 20.12 -10.30 0.63
N GLU A 105 20.67 -9.18 1.06
CA GLU A 105 22.08 -9.07 1.50
C GLU A 105 22.28 -9.43 2.98
N GLY A 106 21.22 -9.79 3.71
CA GLY A 106 21.28 -10.09 5.14
C GLY A 106 21.59 -8.87 6.01
N ILE A 107 21.31 -7.67 5.51
CA ILE A 107 21.51 -6.41 6.23
C ILE A 107 20.29 -6.11 7.08
N GLN A 108 20.49 -5.96 8.37
CA GLN A 108 19.43 -5.55 9.27
C GLN A 108 19.30 -4.02 9.26
N GLY A 109 18.53 -3.50 8.29
CA GLY A 109 18.23 -2.07 8.14
C GLY A 109 17.13 -1.58 9.07
N THR A 110 16.29 -2.49 9.57
CA THR A 110 15.14 -2.19 10.43
C THR A 110 15.17 -3.08 11.66
N SER A 111 14.82 -2.54 12.84
CA SER A 111 14.67 -3.33 14.07
C SER A 111 13.27 -3.96 14.16
N GLY A 112 13.08 -4.90 15.10
CA GLY A 112 11.82 -5.65 15.24
C GLY A 112 10.59 -4.80 15.59
N ASP A 113 10.78 -3.57 16.05
CA ASP A 113 9.75 -2.56 16.31
C ASP A 113 9.49 -1.62 15.12
N GLY A 114 10.12 -1.89 13.96
CA GLY A 114 9.97 -1.08 12.74
C GLY A 114 10.85 0.17 12.68
N TYR A 115 11.83 0.31 13.58
CA TYR A 115 12.75 1.46 13.57
C TYR A 115 13.79 1.32 12.45
N HIS A 116 13.84 2.30 11.54
CA HIS A 116 14.82 2.37 10.44
C HIS A 116 16.14 2.96 10.94
N ASN A 117 17.21 2.20 10.81
CA ASN A 117 18.54 2.60 11.26
C ASN A 117 19.38 3.27 10.15
N LYS A 118 20.65 3.59 10.44
CA LYS A 118 21.55 4.21 9.45
C LYS A 118 21.84 3.35 8.24
N LYS A 119 21.86 2.02 8.36
CA LYS A 119 22.09 1.12 7.22
C LYS A 119 20.94 1.21 6.20
N PHE A 120 19.69 1.24 6.71
CA PHE A 120 18.54 1.49 5.85
C PHE A 120 18.64 2.86 5.16
N LYS A 121 19.01 3.92 5.90
CA LYS A 121 19.20 5.24 5.32
C LYS A 121 20.18 5.21 4.15
N GLU A 122 21.37 4.63 4.35
CA GLU A 122 22.41 4.52 3.33
C GLU A 122 21.89 3.75 2.10
N ARG A 123 21.15 2.67 2.30
CA ARG A 123 20.52 1.91 1.22
C ARG A 123 19.50 2.75 0.45
N ALA A 124 18.58 3.38 1.14
CA ALA A 124 17.53 4.20 0.52
C ALA A 124 18.12 5.40 -0.24
N GLU A 125 19.13 6.05 0.32
CA GLU A 125 19.87 7.15 -0.34
C GLU A 125 20.63 6.65 -1.59
N SER A 126 21.14 5.43 -1.59
CA SER A 126 21.77 4.84 -2.77
C SER A 126 20.80 4.65 -3.95
N LEU A 127 19.50 4.57 -3.67
CA LEU A 127 18.43 4.55 -4.67
C LEU A 127 17.98 5.97 -5.11
N GLY A 128 18.56 7.01 -4.54
CA GLY A 128 18.27 8.41 -4.87
C GLY A 128 17.24 9.08 -3.96
N LEU A 129 16.79 8.40 -2.90
CA LEU A 129 15.84 8.97 -1.94
C LEU A 129 16.55 9.94 -0.98
N THR A 130 15.83 10.97 -0.56
CA THR A 130 16.24 11.82 0.56
C THR A 130 15.55 11.30 1.83
N ILE A 131 16.35 10.93 2.83
CA ILE A 131 15.84 10.29 4.04
C ILE A 131 16.04 11.18 5.26
N THR A 132 14.95 11.47 5.97
CA THR A 132 14.95 12.27 7.19
C THR A 132 14.59 11.41 8.40
N GLN A 133 15.29 11.65 9.51
CA GLN A 133 15.01 10.98 10.78
C GLN A 133 13.74 11.51 11.43
N VAL A 134 12.90 10.61 11.92
CA VAL A 134 11.69 10.92 12.67
C VAL A 134 11.80 10.27 14.06
N PRO A 135 11.42 10.95 15.14
CA PRO A 135 11.43 10.36 16.49
C PRO A 135 10.63 9.05 16.54
N ARG A 136 11.17 8.05 17.24
CA ARG A 136 10.60 6.70 17.48
C ARG A 136 10.57 5.75 16.28
N VAL A 137 10.63 6.24 15.03
CA VAL A 137 10.59 5.39 13.82
C VAL A 137 11.88 5.44 13.00
N GLY A 138 12.84 6.27 13.41
CA GLY A 138 14.16 6.36 12.79
C GLY A 138 14.15 7.09 11.44
N PHE A 139 14.96 6.61 10.50
CA PHE A 139 15.14 7.18 9.16
C PHE A 139 14.01 6.72 8.20
N SER A 140 12.78 7.11 8.51
CA SER A 140 11.58 6.62 7.82
C SER A 140 10.89 7.65 6.93
N LYS A 141 11.14 8.95 7.12
CA LYS A 141 10.55 9.95 6.24
C LYS A 141 11.33 10.01 4.94
N THR A 142 10.66 9.61 3.88
CA THR A 142 11.19 9.55 2.52
C THR A 142 10.71 10.75 1.71
N ASP A 143 11.63 11.38 0.97
CA ASP A 143 11.33 12.41 -0.01
C ASP A 143 12.01 12.07 -1.34
N VAL A 144 11.41 12.52 -2.46
CA VAL A 144 11.85 12.25 -3.82
C VAL A 144 12.18 13.57 -4.49
N SER A 145 13.47 13.82 -4.73
CA SER A 145 13.94 15.02 -5.42
C SER A 145 13.71 14.92 -6.94
N ASP A 146 13.88 16.03 -7.64
CA ASP A 146 13.81 16.05 -9.11
C ASP A 146 14.90 15.19 -9.75
N GLU A 147 16.09 15.14 -9.14
CA GLU A 147 17.19 14.25 -9.56
C GLU A 147 16.83 12.78 -9.40
N CYS A 148 16.13 12.42 -8.31
CA CYS A 148 15.62 11.06 -8.11
C CYS A 148 14.58 10.71 -9.18
N VAL A 149 13.64 11.61 -9.48
CA VAL A 149 12.66 11.41 -10.57
C VAL A 149 13.40 11.27 -11.90
N ALA A 150 14.37 12.11 -12.20
CA ALA A 150 15.16 12.04 -13.44
C ALA A 150 15.91 10.70 -13.58
N ARG A 151 16.49 10.19 -12.48
CA ARG A 151 17.13 8.86 -12.47
C ARG A 151 16.14 7.75 -12.81
N TRP A 152 14.94 7.80 -12.26
CA TRP A 152 13.90 6.80 -12.41
C TRP A 152 12.77 7.24 -13.35
N GLN A 153 13.07 8.13 -14.32
CA GLN A 153 12.07 8.76 -15.18
C GLN A 153 11.13 7.75 -15.84
N THR A 154 11.64 6.66 -16.40
CA THR A 154 10.81 5.64 -17.06
C THR A 154 9.85 4.96 -16.08
N ALA A 155 10.30 4.68 -14.85
CA ALA A 155 9.44 4.10 -13.82
C ALA A 155 8.39 5.12 -13.34
N HIS A 156 8.76 6.38 -13.19
CA HIS A 156 7.85 7.46 -12.85
C HIS A 156 6.75 7.63 -13.90
N ASP A 157 7.11 7.71 -15.18
CA ASP A 157 6.18 7.92 -16.29
C ASP A 157 5.17 6.77 -16.42
N LEU A 158 5.61 5.52 -16.19
CA LEU A 158 4.70 4.37 -16.13
C LEU A 158 3.64 4.52 -15.05
N ILE A 159 4.05 4.95 -13.85
CA ILE A 159 3.15 5.15 -12.72
C ILE A 159 2.20 6.32 -13.00
N GLU A 160 2.71 7.44 -13.49
CA GLU A 160 1.93 8.64 -13.78
C GLU A 160 0.86 8.37 -14.84
N GLU A 161 1.22 7.72 -15.95
CA GLU A 161 0.28 7.36 -17.00
C GLU A 161 -0.81 6.40 -16.50
N ALA A 162 -0.43 5.41 -15.69
CA ALA A 162 -1.40 4.49 -15.10
C ALA A 162 -2.35 5.18 -14.12
N LEU A 163 -1.87 6.15 -13.34
CA LEU A 163 -2.72 6.96 -12.46
C LEU A 163 -3.68 7.82 -13.25
N ARG A 164 -3.23 8.45 -14.35
CA ARG A 164 -4.06 9.24 -15.24
C ARG A 164 -5.19 8.40 -15.82
N LEU A 165 -4.89 7.23 -16.37
CA LEU A 165 -5.88 6.29 -16.93
C LEU A 165 -6.87 5.79 -15.87
N THR A 166 -6.43 5.71 -14.61
CA THR A 166 -7.27 5.26 -13.50
C THR A 166 -8.14 6.41 -12.96
N ALA A 167 -7.67 7.65 -13.00
CA ALA A 167 -8.40 8.83 -12.54
C ALA A 167 -9.62 9.14 -13.39
N ASP A 168 -9.52 8.99 -14.72
CA ASP A 168 -10.62 9.26 -15.67
C ASP A 168 -11.85 8.38 -15.44
N ASN A 169 -11.69 7.26 -14.70
CA ASN A 169 -12.76 6.31 -14.36
C ASN A 169 -13.25 6.43 -12.92
N ASN A 170 -12.68 7.35 -12.12
CA ASN A 170 -12.95 7.48 -10.69
C ASN A 170 -13.92 8.63 -10.36
N GLU A 171 -15.02 8.79 -11.06
CA GLU A 171 -16.22 9.40 -10.47
C GLU A 171 -16.72 8.44 -9.37
N GLY A 172 -15.95 8.44 -8.29
CA GLY A 172 -16.10 7.48 -7.21
C GLY A 172 -17.47 7.60 -6.58
N THR A 173 -18.19 6.50 -6.59
CA THR A 173 -19.37 6.31 -5.73
C THR A 173 -19.03 6.77 -4.32
N ALA A 174 -19.84 7.67 -3.78
CA ALA A 174 -19.73 8.17 -2.41
C ALA A 174 -19.48 6.98 -1.45
N LYS A 175 -18.56 7.16 -0.49
CA LYS A 175 -18.33 6.16 0.58
C LYS A 175 -19.71 5.70 1.06
N PRO A 176 -19.99 4.38 1.08
CA PRO A 176 -21.22 3.92 1.69
C PRO A 176 -21.29 4.56 3.07
N LYS A 177 -22.37 5.29 3.35
CA LYS A 177 -22.59 5.92 4.66
C LYS A 177 -22.28 4.85 5.68
N GLY A 178 -21.26 5.08 6.51
CA GLY A 178 -20.77 4.12 7.46
C GLY A 178 -21.95 3.53 8.20
N ARG A 179 -22.00 2.21 8.36
CA ARG A 179 -23.00 1.54 9.18
C ARG A 179 -23.17 2.38 10.44
N ASN A 180 -24.37 2.92 10.63
CA ASN A 180 -24.68 3.71 11.81
C ASN A 180 -24.18 2.97 13.04
N LYS A 181 -23.13 3.50 13.68
CA LYS A 181 -22.59 2.96 14.94
C LYS A 181 -23.51 3.32 16.13
N ASN A 182 -24.78 3.52 15.88
CA ASN A 182 -25.78 3.86 16.88
C ASN A 182 -26.24 2.58 17.59
N LEU A 183 -25.28 1.77 18.05
CA LEU A 183 -25.56 0.76 19.05
C LEU A 183 -25.62 1.47 20.39
N LEU A 184 -26.79 1.42 21.01
CA LEU A 184 -26.97 1.87 22.37
C LEU A 184 -26.28 0.91 23.33
N VAL A 185 -25.72 1.42 24.39
CA VAL A 185 -25.25 0.62 25.50
C VAL A 185 -26.44 0.53 26.50
N ALA A 186 -26.91 -0.66 26.72
CA ALA A 186 -27.90 -0.92 27.75
C ALA A 186 -27.28 -1.70 28.93
N GLU A 187 -27.64 -1.38 30.15
CA GLU A 187 -27.09 -1.94 31.36
C GLU A 187 -28.21 -2.55 32.18
N CYS A 188 -27.99 -3.71 32.78
CA CYS A 188 -28.93 -4.36 33.68
C CYS A 188 -28.68 -4.00 35.15
N GLY A 189 -29.54 -4.46 36.04
CA GLY A 189 -29.47 -4.17 37.48
C GLY A 189 -28.18 -4.65 38.19
N CYS A 190 -27.49 -5.66 37.66
CA CYS A 190 -26.20 -6.12 38.19
C CYS A 190 -24.97 -5.48 37.53
N GLY A 191 -25.16 -4.49 36.61
CA GLY A 191 -24.05 -3.76 35.97
C GLY A 191 -23.53 -4.36 34.67
N GLU A 192 -24.05 -5.51 34.21
CA GLU A 192 -23.70 -6.10 32.94
C GLU A 192 -24.18 -5.20 31.77
N LYS A 193 -23.36 -5.13 30.71
CA LYS A 193 -23.58 -4.22 29.56
C LYS A 193 -23.70 -4.97 28.25
N ILE A 194 -24.72 -4.64 27.49
CA ILE A 194 -24.86 -5.12 26.09
C ILE A 194 -24.92 -3.95 25.11
N ARG A 195 -24.55 -4.21 23.87
CA ARG A 195 -24.66 -3.24 22.79
C ARG A 195 -25.64 -3.72 21.74
N LEU A 196 -26.72 -2.96 21.52
CA LEU A 196 -27.74 -3.30 20.54
C LEU A 196 -28.36 -2.05 19.90
N SER A 197 -29.03 -2.23 18.77
CA SER A 197 -29.73 -1.13 18.11
C SER A 197 -30.98 -0.72 18.93
N ALA A 198 -31.37 0.55 18.84
CA ALA A 198 -32.60 1.03 19.45
C ALA A 198 -33.84 0.19 19.01
N LYS A 199 -33.85 -0.26 17.75
CA LYS A 199 -34.90 -1.15 17.24
C LYS A 199 -34.91 -2.51 17.94
N THR A 200 -33.73 -3.12 18.10
CA THR A 200 -33.58 -4.43 18.76
C THR A 200 -33.99 -4.34 20.23
N LEU A 201 -33.56 -3.27 20.91
CA LEU A 201 -33.94 -3.05 22.30
C LEU A 201 -35.47 -3.01 22.49
N LYS A 202 -36.19 -2.32 21.60
CA LYS A 202 -37.66 -2.22 21.65
C LYS A 202 -38.39 -3.54 21.34
N ILE A 203 -37.83 -4.34 20.41
CA ILE A 203 -38.51 -5.59 19.95
C ILE A 203 -38.18 -6.76 20.86
N CYS A 204 -36.93 -6.90 21.29
CA CYS A 204 -36.46 -8.11 22.00
C CYS A 204 -36.54 -7.98 23.51
N ALA A 205 -36.64 -6.76 24.08
CA ALA A 205 -36.65 -6.50 25.54
C ALA A 205 -35.67 -7.45 26.27
N PRO A 206 -34.36 -7.41 26.01
CA PRO A 206 -33.44 -8.41 26.52
C PRO A 206 -33.36 -8.37 28.03
N ARG A 207 -33.36 -9.54 28.66
CA ARG A 207 -33.30 -9.72 30.12
C ARG A 207 -31.94 -10.35 30.49
N CYS A 208 -31.34 -9.85 31.54
CA CYS A 208 -30.14 -10.43 32.12
C CYS A 208 -30.43 -11.78 32.77
N GLN A 209 -29.66 -12.79 32.39
CA GLN A 209 -29.84 -14.12 32.97
C GLN A 209 -29.26 -14.28 34.39
N ASN A 210 -28.40 -13.32 34.79
CA ASN A 210 -27.79 -13.36 36.11
C ASN A 210 -28.65 -12.66 37.18
N CYS A 211 -29.23 -11.48 36.89
CA CYS A 211 -30.04 -10.73 37.84
C CYS A 211 -31.54 -10.66 37.52
N PHE A 212 -31.96 -11.23 36.39
CA PHE A 212 -33.32 -11.24 35.86
C PHE A 212 -33.99 -9.87 35.67
N HIS A 213 -33.18 -8.79 35.63
CA HIS A 213 -33.65 -7.46 35.24
C HIS A 213 -33.48 -7.22 33.75
N ASP A 214 -34.34 -6.39 33.20
CA ASP A 214 -34.23 -5.95 31.80
C ASP A 214 -33.04 -5.03 31.62
N PHE A 215 -32.47 -5.00 30.38
CA PHE A 215 -31.40 -4.08 30.02
C PHE A 215 -32.02 -2.74 29.63
N GLU A 216 -31.60 -1.68 30.30
CA GLU A 216 -32.05 -0.31 30.07
C GLU A 216 -30.91 0.61 29.60
N VAL A 217 -31.23 1.58 28.73
CA VAL A 217 -30.28 2.61 28.36
C VAL A 217 -30.22 3.64 29.46
N LYS A 218 -29.08 3.74 30.12
CA LYS A 218 -28.83 4.87 31.03
C LYS A 218 -28.50 6.09 30.21
N GLY A 219 -29.32 7.14 30.31
CA GLY A 219 -29.16 8.42 29.64
C GLY A 219 -27.89 9.17 30.02
#